data_442fc5602a84d4e95b38b150e4761b86
#
_entry.id   442fc5602a84d4e95b38b150e4761b86
#
_cell.length_a   1.000
_cell.length_b   1.000
_cell.length_c   1.000
_cell.angle_alpha   90.00
_cell.angle_beta   90.00
_cell.angle_gamma   90.00
#
_symmetry.space_group_name_H-M   'P 1'
#
loop_
_entity.id
_entity.type
_entity.pdbx_description
1 polymer ?
#
loop_
_entity_poly.entity_id
_entity_poly.type
_entity_poly.pdbx_seq_one_letter_code
_entity_poly.pdbx_strand_id
1 'polypeptide(L)'
;MCMCGIYVSGIFFLSPPSAFSQSGNTDGEWASYAADAGSTKYTSLDQIDADNFDELEIVWRWASIDGDLDFEAMLGPDADVSYGRLQATPLMIDGVLYMITAVNQVAALSATTGELLWSFDPQAYLSGTSISPLGYHHRGVAYWSDNELSRVLFATNDGYLFSLDAATGKPDLAFSGGRIDMTDGIPRADRDALDYTGAVPLGTVSPPIVVGDVLVVNQITSNRPHYKERPPTFVRGYNIRSGDLIWTFHTIPQGGEFGVDTWEEESWRYTGNGGVWTQMSADLELGYVYLPTEAPTNDFYGGHRPGDNLFTQSVVALDAATGERVWHFQMIHHGLWDYDTPAAPNLIDINVDGREIRALAQVTKQGFTYVFDRATGVPVWPIIERPVPQGTMPGERTSLTQPFPTKPPAFVVQGLTEDDLIDFTPELKAEALEILDEFVYGPLFTPASLPNDSTGTRGTIFVPSAGGGANWPGAGVDP
;
A
#
# COMPACT_ATOMS: atom_id res chain seq x y z
N MET A 1 37.68 22.16 -66.40
CA MET A 1 36.83 22.88 -65.42
C MET A 1 36.14 21.80 -64.61
N CYS A 2 36.71 21.35 -63.47
CA CYS A 2 36.10 20.41 -62.54
C CYS A 2 35.48 21.19 -61.42
N MET A 3 34.16 21.05 -61.25
CA MET A 3 33.44 21.59 -60.10
C MET A 3 33.43 20.49 -59.01
N CYS A 4 34.14 20.73 -57.90
CA CYS A 4 34.05 19.96 -56.69
C CYS A 4 32.81 20.42 -55.89
N GLY A 5 31.82 19.54 -55.75
CA GLY A 5 30.68 19.75 -54.86
C GLY A 5 31.06 19.32 -53.43
N ILE A 6 31.00 20.25 -52.50
CA ILE A 6 31.18 19.96 -51.07
C ILE A 6 29.84 19.51 -50.52
N TYR A 7 29.72 18.22 -50.13
CA TYR A 7 28.62 17.73 -49.32
C TYR A 7 28.89 18.03 -47.84
N VAL A 8 28.11 18.94 -47.26
CA VAL A 8 28.07 19.15 -45.80
C VAL A 8 27.07 18.19 -45.23
N SER A 9 27.54 17.09 -44.61
CA SER A 9 26.73 16.19 -43.79
C SER A 9 26.41 16.90 -42.47
N GLY A 10 25.19 17.40 -42.35
CA GLY A 10 24.66 17.86 -41.05
C GLY A 10 24.50 16.66 -40.11
N ILE A 11 25.32 16.61 -39.08
CA ILE A 11 25.12 15.71 -37.94
C ILE A 11 23.97 16.32 -37.10
N PHE A 12 22.78 15.77 -37.21
CA PHE A 12 21.71 16.05 -36.27
C PHE A 12 22.10 15.37 -34.96
N PHE A 13 22.52 16.13 -33.97
CA PHE A 13 22.51 15.69 -32.58
C PHE A 13 21.04 15.58 -32.19
N LEU A 14 20.50 14.35 -32.17
CA LEU A 14 19.30 14.04 -31.41
C LEU A 14 19.70 14.27 -29.94
N SER A 15 19.22 15.33 -29.34
CA SER A 15 19.23 15.47 -27.88
C SER A 15 18.58 14.21 -27.32
N PRO A 16 19.18 13.55 -26.33
CA PRO A 16 18.46 12.50 -25.64
C PRO A 16 17.13 13.06 -25.15
N PRO A 17 16.02 12.27 -25.22
CA PRO A 17 14.78 12.73 -24.64
C PRO A 17 15.08 13.12 -23.19
N SER A 18 14.63 14.31 -22.81
CA SER A 18 14.71 14.76 -21.42
C SER A 18 14.14 13.62 -20.57
N ALA A 19 14.94 13.12 -19.62
CA ALA A 19 14.48 12.15 -18.65
C ALA A 19 13.18 12.70 -18.09
N PHE A 20 12.08 11.94 -18.22
CA PHE A 20 10.84 12.28 -17.58
C PHE A 20 11.09 12.14 -16.09
N SER A 21 11.37 13.24 -15.41
CA SER A 21 11.34 13.28 -13.96
C SER A 21 9.92 12.89 -13.55
N GLN A 22 9.79 12.18 -12.45
CA GLN A 22 8.49 12.01 -11.79
C GLN A 22 8.11 13.39 -11.23
N SER A 23 7.50 14.22 -12.07
CA SER A 23 7.30 15.65 -11.82
C SER A 23 5.87 15.96 -11.37
N GLY A 24 5.15 14.94 -10.96
CA GLY A 24 3.73 15.08 -10.61
C GLY A 24 2.85 15.25 -11.85
N ASN A 25 1.66 15.75 -11.63
CA ASN A 25 0.70 16.02 -12.70
C ASN A 25 0.88 17.45 -13.22
N THR A 26 1.21 17.62 -14.50
CA THR A 26 1.50 18.90 -15.14
C THR A 26 0.39 19.40 -16.06
N ASP A 27 -0.63 18.58 -16.36
CA ASP A 27 -1.72 18.87 -17.30
C ASP A 27 -3.09 19.10 -16.66
N GLY A 28 -3.16 19.04 -15.32
CA GLY A 28 -4.39 19.23 -14.55
C GLY A 28 -5.22 17.97 -14.38
N GLU A 29 -4.81 16.87 -14.97
CA GLU A 29 -5.43 15.57 -14.77
C GLU A 29 -4.99 14.95 -13.44
N TRP A 30 -5.73 13.96 -12.93
CA TRP A 30 -5.37 13.15 -11.75
C TRP A 30 -5.57 11.68 -12.11
N ALA A 31 -4.68 11.17 -12.98
CA ALA A 31 -4.86 9.88 -13.63
C ALA A 31 -4.43 8.66 -12.79
N SER A 32 -3.82 8.87 -11.65
CA SER A 32 -3.42 7.83 -10.69
C SER A 32 -3.84 8.21 -9.28
N TYR A 33 -3.93 7.24 -8.38
CA TYR A 33 -4.29 7.46 -6.97
C TYR A 33 -3.58 8.67 -6.33
N ALA A 34 -2.32 8.86 -6.63
CA ALA A 34 -1.48 9.89 -6.03
C ALA A 34 -0.90 10.87 -7.06
N ALA A 35 -1.71 11.34 -7.99
CA ALA A 35 -1.42 12.18 -9.14
C ALA A 35 -0.72 11.42 -10.27
N ASP A 36 0.38 10.74 -9.98
CA ASP A 36 1.19 9.98 -10.91
C ASP A 36 1.53 8.57 -10.37
N ALA A 37 2.12 7.74 -11.22
CA ALA A 37 2.54 6.40 -10.85
C ALA A 37 3.67 6.37 -9.79
N GLY A 38 4.42 7.46 -9.66
CA GLY A 38 5.48 7.66 -8.66
C GLY A 38 4.99 8.11 -7.30
N SER A 39 3.67 8.29 -7.15
CA SER A 39 3.02 8.65 -5.87
C SER A 39 3.48 10.01 -5.31
N THR A 40 3.71 11.01 -6.16
CA THR A 40 4.21 12.33 -5.74
C THR A 40 3.15 13.15 -4.99
N LYS A 41 1.86 12.97 -5.32
CA LYS A 41 0.73 13.79 -4.81
C LYS A 41 0.90 15.28 -5.12
N TYR A 42 1.56 15.58 -6.22
CA TYR A 42 1.88 16.92 -6.67
C TYR A 42 1.11 17.28 -7.92
N THR A 43 0.70 18.54 -7.99
CA THR A 43 0.22 19.17 -9.22
C THR A 43 0.89 20.52 -9.38
N SER A 44 1.19 20.89 -10.62
CA SER A 44 1.73 22.21 -10.97
C SER A 44 0.66 23.28 -11.11
N LEU A 45 -0.61 22.97 -10.86
CA LEU A 45 -1.71 23.94 -10.88
C LEU A 45 -1.54 24.96 -9.75
N ASP A 46 -1.63 26.24 -10.10
CA ASP A 46 -1.38 27.39 -9.23
C ASP A 46 -2.54 28.40 -9.17
N GLN A 47 -3.74 28.00 -9.65
CA GLN A 47 -4.92 28.87 -9.64
C GLN A 47 -5.46 29.14 -8.22
N ILE A 48 -5.14 28.27 -7.26
CA ILE A 48 -5.53 28.43 -5.85
C ILE A 48 -4.26 28.67 -5.06
N ASP A 49 -4.21 29.82 -4.39
CA ASP A 49 -3.07 30.25 -3.59
C ASP A 49 -3.50 30.89 -2.27
N ALA A 50 -2.58 31.44 -1.50
CA ALA A 50 -2.86 32.07 -0.21
C ALA A 50 -3.72 33.35 -0.32
N ASP A 51 -3.76 33.98 -1.49
CA ASP A 51 -4.47 35.23 -1.69
C ASP A 51 -5.96 35.02 -2.06
N ASN A 52 -6.33 33.82 -2.55
CA ASN A 52 -7.69 33.54 -2.99
C ASN A 52 -8.31 32.29 -2.33
N PHE A 53 -7.62 31.63 -1.43
CA PHE A 53 -8.11 30.41 -0.77
C PHE A 53 -9.44 30.62 -0.02
N ASP A 54 -9.64 31.79 0.60
CA ASP A 54 -10.86 32.14 1.34
C ASP A 54 -12.04 32.51 0.43
N GLU A 55 -11.82 32.67 -0.88
CA GLU A 55 -12.86 32.93 -1.87
C GLU A 55 -13.47 31.66 -2.46
N LEU A 56 -12.96 30.47 -2.05
CA LEU A 56 -13.46 29.20 -2.53
C LEU A 56 -14.89 28.94 -2.09
N GLU A 57 -15.75 28.57 -3.07
CA GLU A 57 -17.15 28.23 -2.82
C GLU A 57 -17.43 26.77 -3.25
N ILE A 58 -18.35 26.12 -2.52
CA ILE A 58 -18.83 24.78 -2.90
C ILE A 58 -19.80 24.93 -4.07
N VAL A 59 -19.40 24.52 -5.26
CA VAL A 59 -20.20 24.63 -6.49
C VAL A 59 -21.19 23.48 -6.67
N TRP A 60 -20.91 22.30 -6.13
CA TRP A 60 -21.82 21.16 -6.11
C TRP A 60 -21.48 20.19 -4.96
N ARG A 61 -22.43 19.30 -4.67
CA ARG A 61 -22.28 18.18 -3.73
C ARG A 61 -22.88 16.93 -4.35
N TRP A 62 -22.18 15.81 -4.21
CA TRP A 62 -22.69 14.50 -4.57
C TRP A 62 -22.89 13.67 -3.29
N ALA A 63 -24.06 13.04 -3.16
CA ALA A 63 -24.32 12.07 -2.12
C ALA A 63 -23.92 10.67 -2.61
N SER A 64 -23.20 9.92 -1.76
CA SER A 64 -22.81 8.55 -2.13
C SER A 64 -24.04 7.68 -2.41
N ILE A 65 -23.95 6.91 -3.49
CA ILE A 65 -24.97 5.91 -3.87
C ILE A 65 -25.09 4.77 -2.85
N ASP A 66 -24.16 4.62 -1.92
CA ASP A 66 -24.26 3.67 -0.82
C ASP A 66 -25.43 3.97 0.11
N GLY A 67 -25.85 5.24 0.16
CA GLY A 67 -27.00 5.67 0.97
C GLY A 67 -28.35 5.14 0.52
N ASP A 68 -28.43 4.63 -0.70
CA ASP A 68 -29.64 4.03 -1.27
C ASP A 68 -29.78 2.53 -0.92
N LEU A 69 -28.77 1.93 -0.28
CA LEU A 69 -28.76 0.50 0.06
C LEU A 69 -29.41 0.27 1.44
N ASP A 70 -30.34 -0.68 1.47
CA ASP A 70 -30.98 -1.18 2.69
C ASP A 70 -30.42 -2.57 3.04
N PHE A 71 -29.33 -2.58 3.81
CA PHE A 71 -28.63 -3.84 4.15
C PHE A 71 -29.48 -4.76 5.04
N GLU A 72 -30.34 -4.20 5.91
CA GLU A 72 -31.24 -5.02 6.73
C GLU A 72 -32.24 -5.77 5.85
N ALA A 73 -32.82 -5.10 4.85
CA ALA A 73 -33.74 -5.73 3.89
C ALA A 73 -33.02 -6.78 2.99
N MET A 74 -31.76 -6.56 2.63
CA MET A 74 -31.01 -7.44 1.73
C MET A 74 -30.39 -8.64 2.43
N LEU A 75 -29.84 -8.46 3.63
CA LEU A 75 -29.02 -9.45 4.34
C LEU A 75 -29.68 -9.97 5.63
N GLY A 76 -30.77 -9.35 6.06
CA GLY A 76 -31.50 -9.69 7.28
C GLY A 76 -31.11 -8.80 8.47
N PRO A 77 -31.85 -8.94 9.60
CA PRO A 77 -31.71 -8.06 10.76
C PRO A 77 -30.39 -8.18 11.52
N ASP A 78 -29.66 -9.26 11.28
CA ASP A 78 -28.34 -9.48 11.90
C ASP A 78 -27.17 -9.04 10.98
N ALA A 79 -27.48 -8.35 9.88
CA ALA A 79 -26.46 -7.87 8.94
C ALA A 79 -25.54 -6.85 9.61
N ASP A 80 -24.28 -7.20 9.77
CA ASP A 80 -23.22 -6.30 10.26
C ASP A 80 -22.38 -5.77 9.10
N VAL A 81 -23.04 -5.08 8.16
CA VAL A 81 -22.33 -4.30 7.15
C VAL A 81 -21.97 -2.97 7.76
N SER A 82 -20.85 -2.91 8.45
CA SER A 82 -20.35 -1.65 8.95
C SER A 82 -19.81 -0.82 7.78
N TYR A 83 -20.37 0.38 7.61
CA TYR A 83 -19.80 1.36 6.71
C TYR A 83 -18.41 1.74 7.22
N GLY A 84 -17.41 1.42 6.43
CA GLY A 84 -16.10 2.02 6.56
C GLY A 84 -16.17 3.51 6.24
N ARG A 85 -15.05 4.17 6.43
CA ARG A 85 -14.90 5.58 6.03
C ARG A 85 -14.71 5.66 4.52
N LEU A 86 -15.25 6.69 3.87
CA LEU A 86 -14.86 7.04 2.51
C LEU A 86 -13.37 7.43 2.51
N GLN A 87 -12.53 6.60 1.93
CA GLN A 87 -11.08 6.80 1.86
C GLN A 87 -10.60 7.00 0.41
N ALA A 88 -11.54 6.89 -0.56
CA ALA A 88 -11.20 6.95 -1.97
C ALA A 88 -10.67 8.32 -2.38
N THR A 89 -9.56 8.31 -3.12
CA THR A 89 -9.13 9.45 -3.93
C THR A 89 -9.74 9.29 -5.31
N PRO A 90 -10.58 10.23 -5.76
CA PRO A 90 -11.12 10.20 -7.12
C PRO A 90 -9.99 10.37 -8.15
N LEU A 91 -10.13 9.70 -9.31
CA LEU A 91 -9.35 10.05 -10.49
C LEU A 91 -10.13 11.12 -11.27
N MET A 92 -9.41 12.07 -11.87
CA MET A 92 -9.98 13.08 -12.76
C MET A 92 -9.32 12.97 -14.14
N ILE A 93 -10.11 12.60 -15.15
CA ILE A 93 -9.63 12.34 -16.51
C ILE A 93 -10.67 12.87 -17.50
N ASP A 94 -10.25 13.74 -18.41
CA ASP A 94 -11.10 14.34 -19.43
C ASP A 94 -12.40 14.95 -18.86
N GLY A 95 -12.33 15.60 -17.68
CA GLY A 95 -13.48 16.21 -17.00
C GLY A 95 -14.44 15.23 -16.34
N VAL A 96 -14.08 13.96 -16.21
CA VAL A 96 -14.83 12.93 -15.50
C VAL A 96 -14.11 12.53 -14.21
N LEU A 97 -14.84 12.52 -13.10
CA LEU A 97 -14.37 11.98 -11.82
C LEU A 97 -14.78 10.51 -11.70
N TYR A 98 -13.79 9.61 -11.60
CA TYR A 98 -14.01 8.20 -11.31
C TYR A 98 -13.70 7.92 -9.85
N MET A 99 -14.64 7.32 -9.15
CA MET A 99 -14.45 7.01 -7.73
C MET A 99 -15.11 5.69 -7.33
N ILE A 100 -14.62 5.11 -6.27
CA ILE A 100 -15.18 3.93 -5.61
C ILE A 100 -15.73 4.32 -4.24
N THR A 101 -16.87 3.78 -3.88
CA THR A 101 -17.51 4.04 -2.59
C THR A 101 -16.99 3.10 -1.49
N ALA A 102 -17.45 3.32 -0.26
CA ALA A 102 -17.06 2.48 0.87
C ALA A 102 -17.41 1.00 0.64
N VAL A 103 -18.60 0.68 0.12
CA VAL A 103 -19.03 -0.71 -0.13
C VAL A 103 -18.68 -1.20 -1.53
N ASN A 104 -17.71 -0.54 -2.17
CA ASN A 104 -17.10 -0.89 -3.46
C ASN A 104 -17.97 -0.64 -4.69
N GLN A 105 -19.05 0.16 -4.62
CA GLN A 105 -19.71 0.65 -5.83
C GLN A 105 -18.79 1.65 -6.55
N VAL A 106 -18.80 1.66 -7.87
CA VAL A 106 -18.00 2.60 -8.68
C VAL A 106 -18.95 3.59 -9.37
N ALA A 107 -18.56 4.86 -9.37
CA ALA A 107 -19.31 5.95 -9.98
C ALA A 107 -18.42 6.80 -10.88
N ALA A 108 -18.95 7.27 -11.99
CA ALA A 108 -18.37 8.35 -12.79
C ALA A 108 -19.26 9.58 -12.72
N LEU A 109 -18.66 10.73 -12.44
CA LEU A 109 -19.33 12.01 -12.26
C LEU A 109 -18.74 13.05 -13.21
N SER A 110 -19.58 13.97 -13.68
CA SER A 110 -19.08 15.19 -14.32
C SER A 110 -18.30 16.00 -13.30
N ALA A 111 -17.01 16.27 -13.54
CA ALA A 111 -16.20 17.07 -12.65
C ALA A 111 -16.72 18.52 -12.52
N THR A 112 -17.36 19.04 -13.56
CA THR A 112 -17.91 20.41 -13.59
C THR A 112 -19.21 20.55 -12.80
N THR A 113 -20.12 19.56 -12.88
CA THR A 113 -21.49 19.69 -12.35
C THR A 113 -21.80 18.76 -11.18
N GLY A 114 -20.99 17.73 -10.94
CA GLY A 114 -21.26 16.68 -9.97
C GLY A 114 -22.37 15.70 -10.42
N GLU A 115 -22.87 15.81 -11.67
CA GLU A 115 -23.88 14.90 -12.21
C GLU A 115 -23.35 13.49 -12.33
N LEU A 116 -24.14 12.49 -11.88
CA LEU A 116 -23.83 11.08 -12.04
C LEU A 116 -24.00 10.68 -13.50
N LEU A 117 -22.90 10.29 -14.15
CA LEU A 117 -22.89 9.82 -15.54
C LEU A 117 -23.26 8.34 -15.64
N TRP A 118 -22.66 7.53 -14.78
CA TRP A 118 -22.98 6.12 -14.62
C TRP A 118 -22.52 5.61 -13.24
N SER A 119 -23.08 4.47 -12.83
CA SER A 119 -22.63 3.73 -11.67
C SER A 119 -22.63 2.22 -11.94
N PHE A 120 -21.79 1.50 -11.22
CA PHE A 120 -21.71 0.05 -11.24
C PHE A 120 -21.67 -0.50 -9.81
N ASP A 121 -22.53 -1.46 -9.52
CA ASP A 121 -22.59 -2.16 -8.24
C ASP A 121 -22.07 -3.60 -8.39
N PRO A 122 -20.87 -3.92 -7.86
CA PRO A 122 -20.34 -5.28 -7.84
C PRO A 122 -21.02 -6.18 -6.82
N GLN A 123 -21.84 -5.61 -5.92
CA GLN A 123 -22.53 -6.30 -4.83
C GLN A 123 -21.59 -6.97 -3.81
N ALA A 124 -20.38 -6.41 -3.62
CA ALA A 124 -19.37 -6.96 -2.71
C ALA A 124 -19.89 -7.11 -1.27
N TYR A 125 -20.77 -6.23 -0.84
CA TYR A 125 -21.43 -6.25 0.48
C TYR A 125 -22.32 -7.48 0.72
N LEU A 126 -22.76 -8.18 -0.34
CA LEU A 126 -23.53 -9.42 -0.20
C LEU A 126 -22.70 -10.58 0.38
N SER A 127 -21.39 -10.46 0.40
CA SER A 127 -20.53 -11.39 1.14
C SER A 127 -20.68 -11.26 2.67
N GLY A 128 -21.36 -10.22 3.14
CA GLY A 128 -21.64 -9.98 4.56
C GLY A 128 -20.52 -9.20 5.25
N THR A 129 -19.64 -9.86 5.99
CA THR A 129 -18.58 -9.21 6.76
C THR A 129 -17.44 -8.73 5.85
N SER A 130 -16.95 -7.50 6.08
CA SER A 130 -15.77 -6.96 5.38
C SER A 130 -14.51 -7.76 5.71
N ILE A 131 -13.63 -7.95 4.71
CA ILE A 131 -12.29 -8.53 4.91
C ILE A 131 -11.43 -7.66 5.85
N SER A 132 -11.68 -6.37 5.89
CA SER A 132 -10.97 -5.44 6.76
C SER A 132 -11.64 -5.31 8.13
N PRO A 133 -10.89 -5.36 9.24
CA PRO A 133 -11.44 -5.13 10.58
C PRO A 133 -11.95 -3.68 10.79
N LEU A 134 -11.69 -2.80 9.84
CA LEU A 134 -12.16 -1.40 9.84
C LEU A 134 -13.50 -1.21 9.11
N GLY A 135 -14.15 -2.29 8.70
CA GLY A 135 -15.37 -2.28 7.90
C GLY A 135 -15.08 -2.10 6.40
N TYR A 136 -16.14 -2.00 5.61
CA TYR A 136 -16.04 -1.76 4.17
C TYR A 136 -15.41 -0.39 3.88
N HIS A 137 -14.34 -0.37 3.13
CA HIS A 137 -13.69 0.82 2.60
C HIS A 137 -12.87 0.47 1.37
N HIS A 138 -12.59 1.46 0.55
CA HIS A 138 -11.67 1.33 -0.57
C HIS A 138 -10.97 2.67 -0.84
N ARG A 139 -9.74 2.64 -1.41
CA ARG A 139 -8.92 3.83 -1.56
C ARG A 139 -8.89 4.40 -2.96
N GLY A 140 -9.41 3.70 -3.95
CA GLY A 140 -9.49 4.23 -5.31
C GLY A 140 -9.64 3.16 -6.37
N VAL A 141 -9.65 3.60 -7.60
CA VAL A 141 -9.66 2.77 -8.82
C VAL A 141 -8.39 3.05 -9.64
N ALA A 142 -8.08 2.21 -10.60
CA ALA A 142 -7.10 2.51 -11.64
C ALA A 142 -7.81 2.84 -12.96
N TYR A 143 -7.17 3.63 -13.79
CA TYR A 143 -7.62 3.93 -15.14
C TYR A 143 -6.53 3.53 -16.14
N TRP A 144 -6.97 3.02 -17.27
CA TRP A 144 -6.11 2.71 -18.39
C TRP A 144 -6.81 3.03 -19.70
N SER A 145 -6.08 3.57 -20.65
CA SER A 145 -6.59 3.78 -22.02
C SER A 145 -5.49 3.57 -23.05
N ASP A 146 -5.94 3.16 -24.22
CA ASP A 146 -5.22 3.30 -25.47
C ASP A 146 -6.11 4.07 -26.47
N ASN A 147 -5.75 4.12 -27.76
CA ASN A 147 -6.52 4.87 -28.74
C ASN A 147 -7.89 4.27 -29.05
N GLU A 148 -8.21 3.05 -28.58
CA GLU A 148 -9.42 2.32 -28.91
C GLU A 148 -10.29 2.00 -27.70
N LEU A 149 -9.65 1.77 -26.54
CA LEU A 149 -10.30 1.32 -25.32
C LEU A 149 -9.93 2.21 -24.14
N SER A 150 -10.88 2.45 -23.26
CA SER A 150 -10.62 3.03 -21.95
C SER A 150 -11.33 2.26 -20.85
N ARG A 151 -10.65 2.01 -19.74
CA ARG A 151 -11.07 1.12 -18.67
C ARG A 151 -10.91 1.71 -17.29
N VAL A 152 -11.91 1.47 -16.45
CA VAL A 152 -11.81 1.62 -15.00
C VAL A 152 -11.63 0.25 -14.39
N LEU A 153 -10.56 0.08 -13.61
CA LEU A 153 -10.14 -1.20 -13.06
C LEU A 153 -10.11 -1.11 -11.54
N PHE A 154 -10.69 -2.07 -10.88
CA PHE A 154 -10.69 -2.13 -9.41
C PHE A 154 -10.91 -3.57 -8.95
N ALA A 155 -10.49 -3.85 -7.73
CA ALA A 155 -10.81 -5.11 -7.08
C ALA A 155 -11.61 -4.83 -5.81
N THR A 156 -12.31 -5.84 -5.29
CA THR A 156 -13.31 -5.66 -4.24
C THR A 156 -12.91 -6.32 -2.92
N ASN A 157 -13.57 -5.92 -1.84
CA ASN A 157 -13.40 -6.51 -0.52
C ASN A 157 -13.72 -8.01 -0.48
N ASP A 158 -14.57 -8.49 -1.39
CA ASP A 158 -14.93 -9.90 -1.51
C ASP A 158 -14.08 -10.67 -2.54
N GLY A 159 -12.96 -10.06 -3.00
CA GLY A 159 -11.92 -10.74 -3.76
C GLY A 159 -12.20 -10.94 -5.26
N TYR A 160 -12.96 -10.05 -5.89
CA TYR A 160 -13.09 -10.01 -7.35
C TYR A 160 -12.35 -8.82 -7.95
N LEU A 161 -11.75 -9.03 -9.11
CA LEU A 161 -11.16 -7.98 -9.94
C LEU A 161 -12.09 -7.70 -11.13
N PHE A 162 -12.38 -6.44 -11.37
CA PHE A 162 -13.28 -5.96 -12.43
C PHE A 162 -12.55 -5.05 -13.42
N SER A 163 -13.01 -5.10 -14.67
CA SER A 163 -12.73 -4.13 -15.72
C SER A 163 -14.03 -3.58 -16.27
N LEU A 164 -14.22 -2.27 -16.20
CA LEU A 164 -15.38 -1.57 -16.75
C LEU A 164 -14.97 -0.71 -17.93
N ASP A 165 -15.82 -0.63 -18.96
CA ASP A 165 -15.72 0.41 -19.97
C ASP A 165 -15.89 1.80 -19.32
N ALA A 166 -14.89 2.67 -19.47
CA ALA A 166 -14.86 3.93 -18.76
C ALA A 166 -15.96 4.91 -19.17
N ALA A 167 -16.46 4.81 -20.39
CA ALA A 167 -17.52 5.69 -20.88
C ALA A 167 -18.92 5.27 -20.40
N THR A 168 -19.13 3.97 -20.13
CA THR A 168 -20.47 3.42 -19.88
C THR A 168 -20.65 2.73 -18.54
N GLY A 169 -19.57 2.44 -17.81
CA GLY A 169 -19.59 1.68 -16.56
C GLY A 169 -19.94 0.20 -16.71
N LYS A 170 -20.03 -0.32 -17.93
CA LYS A 170 -20.39 -1.72 -18.16
C LYS A 170 -19.18 -2.62 -18.03
N PRO A 171 -19.34 -3.84 -17.45
CA PRO A 171 -18.28 -4.83 -17.43
C PRO A 171 -17.75 -5.14 -18.82
N ASP A 172 -16.43 -5.10 -19.02
CA ASP A 172 -15.79 -5.47 -20.26
C ASP A 172 -15.68 -6.99 -20.36
N LEU A 173 -16.53 -7.61 -21.14
CA LEU A 173 -16.58 -9.07 -21.29
C LEU A 173 -15.33 -9.66 -21.96
N ALA A 174 -14.51 -8.84 -22.64
CA ALA A 174 -13.23 -9.29 -23.19
C ALA A 174 -12.17 -9.49 -22.09
N PHE A 175 -12.36 -8.85 -20.93
CA PHE A 175 -11.52 -9.03 -19.77
C PHE A 175 -12.06 -10.20 -18.92
N SER A 176 -11.62 -11.42 -19.24
CA SER A 176 -11.99 -12.66 -18.52
C SER A 176 -13.50 -12.80 -18.23
N GLY A 177 -14.36 -12.36 -19.16
CA GLY A 177 -15.82 -12.40 -18.97
C GLY A 177 -16.36 -11.30 -18.05
N GLY A 178 -15.59 -10.27 -17.74
CA GLY A 178 -16.00 -9.09 -16.98
C GLY A 178 -15.51 -9.06 -15.52
N ARG A 179 -15.08 -10.20 -14.97
CA ARG A 179 -14.48 -10.28 -13.63
C ARG A 179 -13.56 -11.47 -13.47
N ILE A 180 -12.63 -11.38 -12.53
CA ILE A 180 -11.70 -12.46 -12.16
C ILE A 180 -11.89 -12.76 -10.68
N ASP A 181 -11.99 -14.04 -10.32
CA ASP A 181 -11.90 -14.48 -8.92
C ASP A 181 -10.44 -14.53 -8.48
N MET A 182 -10.07 -13.65 -7.55
CA MET A 182 -8.69 -13.54 -7.09
C MET A 182 -8.33 -14.58 -6.02
N THR A 183 -9.28 -15.38 -5.54
CA THR A 183 -8.99 -16.49 -4.61
C THR A 183 -8.45 -17.72 -5.35
N ASP A 184 -8.66 -17.81 -6.65
CA ASP A 184 -8.22 -18.92 -7.46
C ASP A 184 -6.69 -19.16 -7.37
N GLY A 185 -6.31 -20.40 -7.05
CA GLY A 185 -4.91 -20.82 -6.95
C GLY A 185 -4.17 -20.29 -5.73
N ILE A 186 -4.83 -19.62 -4.78
CA ILE A 186 -4.22 -19.20 -3.51
C ILE A 186 -4.41 -20.30 -2.46
N PRO A 187 -3.34 -20.75 -1.81
CA PRO A 187 -3.46 -21.75 -0.75
C PRO A 187 -4.36 -21.26 0.39
N ARG A 188 -5.24 -22.13 0.90
CA ARG A 188 -6.15 -21.83 2.02
C ARG A 188 -7.15 -20.69 1.78
N ALA A 189 -7.36 -20.28 0.52
CA ALA A 189 -8.28 -19.23 0.13
C ALA A 189 -9.53 -19.78 -0.56
N ASP A 190 -10.08 -20.88 -0.04
CA ASP A 190 -11.36 -21.42 -0.53
C ASP A 190 -12.48 -20.42 -0.22
N ARG A 191 -13.10 -19.88 -1.25
CA ARG A 191 -14.15 -18.85 -1.14
C ARG A 191 -15.38 -19.38 -0.38
N ASP A 192 -15.70 -20.66 -0.53
CA ASP A 192 -16.84 -21.28 0.11
C ASP A 192 -16.56 -21.61 1.59
N ALA A 193 -15.29 -21.64 1.99
CA ALA A 193 -14.86 -21.78 3.36
C ALA A 193 -14.66 -20.41 4.01
N LEU A 194 -15.77 -19.68 4.22
CA LEU A 194 -15.76 -18.43 4.96
C LEU A 194 -15.03 -18.64 6.29
N ASP A 195 -14.29 -17.64 6.73
CA ASP A 195 -13.72 -17.69 8.06
C ASP A 195 -14.85 -17.64 9.11
N TYR A 196 -14.53 -17.89 10.36
CA TYR A 196 -15.55 -17.94 11.43
C TYR A 196 -16.20 -16.56 11.73
N THR A 197 -15.69 -15.46 11.14
CA THR A 197 -16.36 -14.15 11.16
C THR A 197 -17.37 -14.01 10.03
N GLY A 198 -17.41 -14.96 9.11
CA GLY A 198 -18.21 -14.91 7.89
C GLY A 198 -17.58 -14.11 6.76
N ALA A 199 -16.32 -13.69 6.91
CA ALA A 199 -15.61 -12.99 5.85
C ALA A 199 -15.04 -13.95 4.80
N VAL A 200 -14.97 -13.49 3.55
CA VAL A 200 -14.22 -14.18 2.50
C VAL A 200 -12.72 -14.19 2.84
N PRO A 201 -11.97 -15.21 2.39
CA PRO A 201 -10.58 -15.39 2.81
C PRO A 201 -9.63 -14.34 2.25
N LEU A 202 -9.92 -13.73 1.11
CA LEU A 202 -9.10 -12.74 0.43
C LEU A 202 -9.95 -11.62 -0.18
N GLY A 203 -9.38 -10.42 -0.22
CA GLY A 203 -9.99 -9.26 -0.87
C GLY A 203 -8.96 -8.17 -1.11
N THR A 204 -9.43 -6.95 -1.39
CA THR A 204 -8.56 -5.77 -1.49
C THR A 204 -9.26 -4.51 -0.98
N VAL A 205 -8.47 -3.52 -0.60
CA VAL A 205 -8.92 -2.20 -0.11
C VAL A 205 -8.19 -1.04 -0.79
N SER A 206 -7.35 -1.33 -1.79
CA SER A 206 -6.54 -0.33 -2.48
C SER A 206 -6.55 -0.57 -3.99
N PRO A 207 -6.37 0.50 -4.79
CA PRO A 207 -6.39 0.36 -6.24
C PRO A 207 -5.23 -0.49 -6.75
N PRO A 208 -5.44 -1.23 -7.85
CA PRO A 208 -4.35 -1.81 -8.62
C PRO A 208 -3.53 -0.71 -9.31
N ILE A 209 -2.37 -1.06 -9.87
CA ILE A 209 -1.54 -0.14 -10.64
C ILE A 209 -1.27 -0.71 -12.03
N VAL A 210 -1.24 0.16 -13.04
CA VAL A 210 -0.97 -0.23 -14.42
C VAL A 210 0.46 0.14 -14.81
N VAL A 211 1.20 -0.82 -15.36
CA VAL A 211 2.57 -0.62 -15.87
C VAL A 211 2.68 -1.25 -17.27
N GLY A 212 2.69 -0.41 -18.28
CA GLY A 212 2.61 -0.88 -19.67
C GLY A 212 1.32 -1.66 -19.94
N ASP A 213 1.44 -2.89 -20.39
CA ASP A 213 0.30 -3.79 -20.65
C ASP A 213 -0.05 -4.71 -19.47
N VAL A 214 0.49 -4.44 -18.27
CA VAL A 214 0.27 -5.25 -17.07
C VAL A 214 -0.51 -4.48 -16.00
N LEU A 215 -1.59 -5.07 -15.54
CA LEU A 215 -2.33 -4.66 -14.35
C LEU A 215 -1.79 -5.43 -13.14
N VAL A 216 -1.11 -4.72 -12.24
CA VAL A 216 -0.57 -5.31 -11.00
C VAL A 216 -1.59 -5.15 -9.88
N VAL A 217 -1.97 -6.25 -9.26
CA VAL A 217 -3.04 -6.32 -8.27
C VAL A 217 -2.50 -6.84 -6.95
N ASN A 218 -2.82 -6.13 -5.90
CA ASN A 218 -2.54 -6.49 -4.52
C ASN A 218 -3.72 -7.21 -3.86
N GLN A 219 -3.45 -7.91 -2.75
CA GLN A 219 -4.46 -8.62 -1.97
C GLN A 219 -4.21 -8.42 -0.49
N ILE A 220 -5.28 -8.57 0.30
CA ILE A 220 -5.25 -8.64 1.75
C ILE A 220 -6.03 -9.87 2.24
N THR A 221 -5.70 -10.36 3.43
CA THR A 221 -6.56 -11.24 4.23
C THR A 221 -6.86 -10.58 5.56
N SER A 222 -7.95 -10.99 6.21
CA SER A 222 -8.18 -10.56 7.59
C SER A 222 -7.09 -11.15 8.48
N ASN A 223 -6.35 -10.30 9.19
CA ASN A 223 -5.39 -10.73 10.20
C ASN A 223 -6.02 -10.82 11.60
N ARG A 224 -7.31 -10.54 11.71
CA ARG A 224 -8.06 -10.63 12.96
C ARG A 224 -9.29 -11.53 12.79
N PRO A 225 -9.55 -12.36 13.77
CA PRO A 225 -8.68 -12.68 14.89
C PRO A 225 -7.43 -13.46 14.44
N HIS A 226 -6.42 -13.45 15.31
CA HIS A 226 -5.11 -14.01 14.99
C HIS A 226 -5.11 -15.53 15.02
N TYR A 227 -5.06 -16.15 13.85
CA TYR A 227 -4.84 -17.60 13.71
C TYR A 227 -3.44 -17.87 13.19
N LYS A 228 -2.93 -19.05 13.57
CA LYS A 228 -1.67 -19.54 13.04
C LYS A 228 -1.70 -19.73 11.54
N GLU A 229 -2.82 -20.26 11.02
CA GLU A 229 -2.99 -20.56 9.60
C GLU A 229 -3.88 -19.53 8.92
N ARG A 230 -3.37 -18.89 7.88
CA ARG A 230 -4.08 -17.91 7.05
C ARG A 230 -3.68 -18.05 5.58
N PRO A 231 -4.51 -17.61 4.63
CA PRO A 231 -4.09 -17.47 3.25
C PRO A 231 -2.93 -16.47 3.12
N PRO A 232 -1.91 -16.77 2.32
CA PRO A 232 -0.94 -15.75 1.92
C PRO A 232 -1.59 -14.78 0.93
N THR A 233 -1.12 -13.54 0.93
CA THR A 233 -1.62 -12.50 0.04
C THR A 233 -0.55 -12.15 -1.00
N PHE A 234 -0.62 -12.83 -2.14
CA PHE A 234 0.33 -12.66 -3.22
C PHE A 234 0.05 -11.41 -4.05
N VAL A 235 1.04 -10.92 -4.79
CA VAL A 235 0.87 -9.89 -5.79
C VAL A 235 0.85 -10.53 -7.17
N ARG A 236 -0.10 -10.14 -8.02
CA ARG A 236 -0.31 -10.75 -9.33
C ARG A 236 -0.32 -9.72 -10.44
N GLY A 237 0.28 -10.08 -11.57
CA GLY A 237 0.22 -9.31 -12.81
C GLY A 237 -0.71 -9.96 -13.81
N TYR A 238 -1.66 -9.18 -14.32
CA TYR A 238 -2.63 -9.61 -15.34
C TYR A 238 -2.44 -8.82 -16.62
N ASN A 239 -2.69 -9.45 -17.76
CA ASN A 239 -2.75 -8.75 -19.03
C ASN A 239 -3.91 -7.74 -18.99
N ILE A 240 -3.63 -6.46 -19.23
CA ILE A 240 -4.59 -5.37 -19.10
C ILE A 240 -5.76 -5.49 -20.08
N ARG A 241 -5.58 -6.18 -21.21
CA ARG A 241 -6.60 -6.33 -22.26
C ARG A 241 -7.47 -7.57 -22.09
N SER A 242 -6.84 -8.72 -21.82
CA SER A 242 -7.54 -10.02 -21.74
C SER A 242 -7.91 -10.43 -20.33
N GLY A 243 -7.23 -9.92 -19.31
CA GLY A 243 -7.38 -10.39 -17.94
C GLY A 243 -6.64 -11.70 -17.64
N ASP A 244 -5.83 -12.21 -18.58
CA ASP A 244 -5.05 -13.41 -18.35
C ASP A 244 -3.99 -13.17 -17.28
N LEU A 245 -3.83 -14.10 -16.34
CA LEU A 245 -2.76 -14.07 -15.35
C LEU A 245 -1.41 -14.28 -16.06
N ILE A 246 -0.50 -13.31 -15.92
CA ILE A 246 0.85 -13.37 -16.49
C ILE A 246 1.81 -13.96 -15.47
N TRP A 247 1.79 -13.46 -14.24
CA TRP A 247 2.70 -13.89 -13.18
C TRP A 247 2.09 -13.75 -11.78
N THR A 248 2.67 -14.46 -10.83
CA THR A 248 2.41 -14.34 -9.40
C THR A 248 3.74 -14.17 -8.67
N PHE A 249 3.85 -13.12 -7.87
CA PHE A 249 4.95 -12.94 -6.94
C PHE A 249 4.53 -13.38 -5.54
N HIS A 250 5.26 -14.34 -4.98
CA HIS A 250 5.00 -14.87 -3.65
C HIS A 250 5.69 -13.99 -2.60
N THR A 251 4.94 -13.13 -1.93
CA THR A 251 5.45 -12.27 -0.84
C THR A 251 5.88 -13.08 0.37
N ILE A 252 5.29 -14.27 0.56
CA ILE A 252 5.79 -15.35 1.40
C ILE A 252 6.33 -16.43 0.45
N PRO A 253 7.67 -16.56 0.31
CA PRO A 253 8.28 -17.48 -0.63
C PRO A 253 7.81 -18.92 -0.42
N GLN A 254 7.61 -19.63 -1.51
CA GLN A 254 7.21 -21.02 -1.50
C GLN A 254 8.44 -21.96 -1.61
N GLY A 255 8.25 -23.26 -1.37
CA GLY A 255 9.36 -24.21 -1.34
C GLY A 255 10.27 -24.14 -2.56
N GLY A 256 11.55 -23.86 -2.34
CA GLY A 256 12.58 -23.72 -3.38
C GLY A 256 12.80 -22.31 -3.91
N GLU A 257 11.98 -21.33 -3.53
CA GLU A 257 12.14 -19.93 -3.93
C GLU A 257 13.17 -19.21 -3.06
N PHE A 258 13.72 -18.12 -3.60
CA PHE A 258 14.61 -17.23 -2.86
C PHE A 258 13.93 -16.66 -1.61
N GLY A 259 14.61 -16.73 -0.46
CA GLY A 259 14.12 -16.21 0.81
C GLY A 259 13.27 -17.21 1.63
N VAL A 260 12.95 -18.40 1.11
CA VAL A 260 12.18 -19.41 1.85
C VAL A 260 12.90 -19.90 3.11
N ASP A 261 14.23 -19.87 3.10
CA ASP A 261 15.10 -20.24 4.23
C ASP A 261 15.01 -19.26 5.41
N THR A 262 14.49 -18.04 5.19
CA THR A 262 14.19 -17.07 6.25
C THR A 262 12.89 -17.38 7.01
N TRP A 263 12.16 -18.42 6.59
CA TRP A 263 10.98 -18.97 7.23
C TRP A 263 11.33 -20.31 7.84
N GLU A 264 12.01 -20.27 8.99
CA GLU A 264 12.46 -21.46 9.67
C GLU A 264 11.27 -22.38 10.03
N GLU A 265 11.57 -23.69 10.24
CA GLU A 265 10.59 -24.71 10.56
C GLU A 265 9.45 -24.85 9.52
N GLU A 266 9.76 -24.49 8.25
CA GLU A 266 8.79 -24.47 7.14
C GLU A 266 7.52 -23.63 7.44
N SER A 267 7.65 -22.59 8.26
CA SER A 267 6.53 -21.75 8.71
C SER A 267 5.81 -21.02 7.58
N TRP A 268 6.44 -20.89 6.40
CA TRP A 268 5.81 -20.40 5.18
C TRP A 268 4.59 -21.22 4.73
N ARG A 269 4.52 -22.51 5.11
CA ARG A 269 3.44 -23.41 4.70
C ARG A 269 2.07 -23.03 5.25
N TYR A 270 2.04 -22.35 6.38
CA TYR A 270 0.80 -22.03 7.08
C TYR A 270 0.64 -20.54 7.39
N THR A 271 1.72 -19.79 7.45
CA THR A 271 1.66 -18.35 7.68
C THR A 271 0.96 -17.65 6.51
N GLY A 272 0.13 -16.69 6.83
CA GLY A 272 -0.61 -15.91 5.85
C GLY A 272 -0.30 -14.43 5.93
N ASN A 273 -1.10 -13.63 5.21
CA ASN A 273 -0.88 -12.21 5.00
C ASN A 273 0.45 -11.92 4.30
N GLY A 274 1.13 -10.83 4.62
CA GLY A 274 2.46 -10.50 4.09
C GLY A 274 2.45 -9.86 2.71
N GLY A 275 1.28 -9.58 2.13
CA GLY A 275 1.12 -8.96 0.82
C GLY A 275 1.24 -7.44 0.84
N VAL A 276 0.36 -6.76 0.12
CA VAL A 276 0.31 -5.30 0.03
C VAL A 276 -1.12 -4.84 0.28
N TRP A 277 -1.38 -4.18 1.40
CA TRP A 277 -2.71 -3.66 1.70
C TRP A 277 -2.91 -2.20 1.26
N THR A 278 -1.83 -1.51 0.98
CA THR A 278 -1.80 -0.12 0.56
C THR A 278 -1.60 0.01 -0.95
N GLN A 279 -1.36 1.21 -1.44
CA GLN A 279 -1.08 1.45 -2.84
C GLN A 279 0.38 1.09 -3.16
N MET A 280 0.64 0.89 -4.44
CA MET A 280 1.96 0.65 -5.02
C MET A 280 2.41 1.86 -5.82
N SER A 281 3.70 1.94 -6.13
CA SER A 281 4.26 2.92 -7.08
C SER A 281 4.93 2.22 -8.23
N ALA A 282 5.08 2.92 -9.36
CA ALA A 282 5.76 2.38 -10.53
C ALA A 282 6.62 3.42 -11.24
N ASP A 283 7.77 2.98 -11.73
CA ASP A 283 8.58 3.72 -12.69
C ASP A 283 8.26 3.21 -14.10
N LEU A 284 7.49 4.01 -14.85
CA LEU A 284 7.02 3.61 -16.18
C LEU A 284 8.14 3.54 -17.22
N GLU A 285 9.27 4.23 -16.99
CA GLU A 285 10.43 4.19 -17.87
C GLU A 285 11.27 2.93 -17.65
N LEU A 286 11.49 2.56 -16.38
CA LEU A 286 12.18 1.33 -16.03
C LEU A 286 11.29 0.09 -16.22
N GLY A 287 9.97 0.27 -16.25
CA GLY A 287 9.01 -0.83 -16.24
C GLY A 287 8.94 -1.54 -14.88
N TYR A 288 9.28 -0.87 -13.79
CA TYR A 288 9.31 -1.45 -12.44
C TYR A 288 8.09 -1.07 -11.63
N VAL A 289 7.59 -2.02 -10.85
CA VAL A 289 6.61 -1.79 -9.78
C VAL A 289 7.26 -2.00 -8.41
N TYR A 290 6.93 -1.13 -7.45
CA TYR A 290 7.49 -1.17 -6.10
C TYR A 290 6.39 -1.52 -5.10
N LEU A 291 6.60 -2.62 -4.39
CA LEU A 291 5.67 -3.24 -3.46
C LEU A 291 6.05 -2.91 -2.02
N PRO A 292 5.25 -2.12 -1.29
CA PRO A 292 5.41 -1.93 0.14
C PRO A 292 4.68 -3.05 0.89
N THR A 293 5.39 -4.12 1.27
CA THR A 293 4.77 -5.31 1.86
C THR A 293 4.46 -5.15 3.35
N GLU A 294 3.41 -5.80 3.79
CA GLU A 294 2.91 -5.76 5.16
C GLU A 294 3.52 -6.85 6.07
N ALA A 295 3.16 -6.78 7.36
CA ALA A 295 3.51 -7.80 8.33
C ALA A 295 2.83 -9.14 8.00
N PRO A 296 3.46 -10.28 8.32
CA PRO A 296 2.80 -11.58 8.26
C PRO A 296 1.91 -11.78 9.49
N THR A 297 0.95 -12.70 9.42
CA THR A 297 0.16 -13.09 10.60
C THR A 297 1.07 -13.80 11.62
N ASN A 298 1.07 -13.47 12.92
CA ASN A 298 0.28 -12.43 13.62
C ASN A 298 1.12 -11.16 13.84
N ASP A 299 0.44 -10.04 14.02
CA ASP A 299 1.07 -8.72 14.10
C ASP A 299 1.99 -8.52 15.31
N PHE A 300 1.64 -9.15 16.46
CA PHE A 300 2.32 -8.91 17.75
C PHE A 300 2.96 -10.17 18.37
N TYR A 301 2.95 -11.29 17.64
CA TYR A 301 3.55 -12.55 18.07
C TYR A 301 4.03 -13.36 16.87
N GLY A 302 5.30 -13.67 16.83
CA GLY A 302 5.97 -14.42 15.77
C GLY A 302 6.49 -15.80 16.16
N GLY A 303 6.23 -16.29 17.37
CA GLY A 303 6.78 -17.57 17.85
C GLY A 303 6.38 -18.80 17.04
N HIS A 304 5.37 -18.70 16.18
CA HIS A 304 4.97 -19.74 15.23
C HIS A 304 5.59 -19.58 13.82
N ARG A 305 6.32 -18.49 13.55
CA ARG A 305 6.98 -18.18 12.28
C ARG A 305 8.43 -17.73 12.45
N PRO A 306 9.28 -18.58 13.06
CA PRO A 306 10.67 -18.22 13.34
C PRO A 306 11.45 -17.84 12.06
N GLY A 307 12.51 -17.04 12.23
CA GLY A 307 13.32 -16.48 11.15
C GLY A 307 12.93 -15.05 10.79
N ASP A 308 13.63 -14.44 9.82
CA ASP A 308 13.44 -13.02 9.46
C ASP A 308 12.19 -12.74 8.63
N ASN A 309 11.56 -13.78 8.06
CA ASN A 309 10.29 -13.75 7.34
C ASN A 309 10.28 -12.86 6.06
N LEU A 310 11.27 -13.02 5.19
CA LEU A 310 11.32 -12.33 3.90
C LEU A 310 10.16 -12.83 2.99
N PHE A 311 9.46 -11.98 2.20
CA PHE A 311 9.62 -10.55 1.89
C PHE A 311 8.67 -9.64 2.71
N THR A 312 8.23 -10.03 3.87
CA THR A 312 7.34 -9.17 4.66
C THR A 312 8.06 -7.92 5.15
N GLN A 313 7.30 -6.85 5.36
CA GLN A 313 7.79 -5.54 5.85
C GLN A 313 9.00 -5.01 5.06
N SER A 314 8.88 -5.10 3.75
CA SER A 314 9.94 -4.79 2.78
C SER A 314 9.44 -3.79 1.73
N VAL A 315 10.39 -3.16 1.04
CA VAL A 315 10.16 -2.66 -0.32
C VAL A 315 10.73 -3.68 -1.29
N VAL A 316 9.91 -4.12 -2.24
CA VAL A 316 10.31 -5.07 -3.28
C VAL A 316 10.08 -4.43 -4.65
N ALA A 317 11.12 -4.37 -5.47
CA ALA A 317 11.02 -3.93 -6.86
C ALA A 317 10.90 -5.15 -7.78
N LEU A 318 9.86 -5.18 -8.60
CA LEU A 318 9.66 -6.20 -9.61
C LEU A 318 9.73 -5.56 -11.01
N ASP A 319 10.26 -6.31 -11.98
CA ASP A 319 9.96 -6.07 -13.38
C ASP A 319 8.46 -6.35 -13.60
N ALA A 320 7.71 -5.34 -13.99
CA ALA A 320 6.26 -5.46 -14.08
C ALA A 320 5.80 -6.37 -15.22
N ALA A 321 6.61 -6.55 -16.26
CA ALA A 321 6.25 -7.42 -17.38
C ALA A 321 6.39 -8.91 -17.03
N THR A 322 7.35 -9.26 -16.17
CA THR A 322 7.69 -10.65 -15.86
C THR A 322 7.37 -11.09 -14.43
N GLY A 323 7.21 -10.15 -13.51
CA GLY A 323 7.07 -10.43 -12.07
C GLY A 323 8.39 -10.83 -11.40
N GLU A 324 9.50 -10.80 -12.13
CA GLU A 324 10.83 -11.13 -11.59
C GLU A 324 11.29 -10.03 -10.62
N ARG A 325 11.84 -10.46 -9.47
CA ARG A 325 12.37 -9.54 -8.47
C ARG A 325 13.68 -8.93 -8.95
N VAL A 326 13.71 -7.61 -9.09
CA VAL A 326 14.91 -6.83 -9.44
C VAL A 326 15.77 -6.62 -8.19
N TRP A 327 15.17 -6.05 -7.13
CA TRP A 327 15.81 -5.88 -5.83
C TRP A 327 14.76 -5.84 -4.70
N HIS A 328 15.22 -5.90 -3.47
CA HIS A 328 14.38 -5.70 -2.30
C HIS A 328 15.23 -5.17 -1.13
N PHE A 329 14.55 -4.60 -0.16
CA PHE A 329 15.13 -4.26 1.14
C PHE A 329 14.10 -4.53 2.24
N GLN A 330 14.46 -5.38 3.20
CA GLN A 330 13.62 -5.66 4.36
C GLN A 330 13.89 -4.60 5.45
N MET A 331 12.85 -3.86 5.83
CA MET A 331 12.95 -2.76 6.80
C MET A 331 12.71 -3.20 8.23
N ILE A 332 12.16 -4.39 8.43
CA ILE A 332 11.99 -5.02 9.74
C ILE A 332 12.21 -6.52 9.61
N HIS A 333 13.14 -7.04 10.39
CA HIS A 333 13.37 -8.46 10.57
C HIS A 333 12.44 -9.00 11.64
N HIS A 334 11.74 -10.11 11.37
CA HIS A 334 10.84 -10.76 12.32
C HIS A 334 9.89 -9.77 13.02
N GLY A 335 9.05 -9.09 12.25
CA GLY A 335 8.22 -7.99 12.77
C GLY A 335 7.19 -8.42 13.81
N LEU A 336 7.06 -7.65 14.89
CA LEU A 336 6.23 -7.92 16.06
C LEU A 336 5.44 -6.71 16.56
N TRP A 337 5.33 -5.64 15.74
CA TRP A 337 4.78 -4.34 16.18
C TRP A 337 3.65 -3.84 15.29
N ASP A 338 3.17 -4.66 14.34
CA ASP A 338 2.26 -4.19 13.29
C ASP A 338 2.84 -2.98 12.53
N TYR A 339 4.18 -3.00 12.32
CA TYR A 339 4.89 -1.96 11.57
C TYR A 339 5.00 -2.33 10.10
N ASP A 340 3.85 -2.44 9.43
CA ASP A 340 3.79 -2.61 7.98
C ASP A 340 4.58 -1.54 7.26
N THR A 341 4.95 -1.81 6.02
CA THR A 341 5.33 -0.77 5.08
C THR A 341 4.03 -0.11 4.58
N PRO A 342 3.63 1.06 5.14
CA PRO A 342 2.23 1.41 5.18
C PRO A 342 1.72 2.18 3.96
N ALA A 343 2.61 2.59 3.05
CA ALA A 343 2.29 3.54 1.98
C ALA A 343 3.07 3.24 0.70
N ALA A 344 2.52 3.66 -0.43
CA ALA A 344 3.25 3.68 -1.68
C ALA A 344 4.54 4.48 -1.54
N PRO A 345 5.68 3.96 -1.97
CA PRO A 345 6.92 4.73 -1.98
C PRO A 345 6.82 5.93 -2.93
N ASN A 346 7.39 7.07 -2.54
CA ASN A 346 7.48 8.22 -3.41
C ASN A 346 8.69 8.07 -4.35
N LEU A 347 8.48 8.22 -5.65
CA LEU A 347 9.54 8.26 -6.64
C LEU A 347 9.91 9.71 -6.94
N ILE A 348 11.15 10.07 -6.68
CA ILE A 348 11.66 11.44 -6.79
C ILE A 348 13.06 11.45 -7.38
N ASP A 349 13.43 12.56 -8.00
CA ASP A 349 14.80 12.79 -8.44
C ASP A 349 15.47 13.77 -7.47
N ILE A 350 16.59 13.38 -6.89
CA ILE A 350 17.28 14.17 -5.86
C ILE A 350 18.74 14.39 -6.22
N ASN A 351 19.29 15.52 -5.78
CA ASN A 351 20.72 15.78 -5.90
C ASN A 351 21.38 15.59 -4.54
N VAL A 352 22.35 14.67 -4.47
CA VAL A 352 23.12 14.39 -3.25
C VAL A 352 24.60 14.54 -3.58
N ASP A 353 25.24 15.52 -2.97
CA ASP A 353 26.68 15.83 -3.17
C ASP A 353 27.06 16.00 -4.66
N GLY A 354 26.18 16.65 -5.44
CA GLY A 354 26.36 16.92 -6.87
C GLY A 354 26.05 15.71 -7.78
N ARG A 355 25.50 14.63 -7.27
CA ARG A 355 25.03 13.49 -8.05
C ARG A 355 23.53 13.48 -8.14
N GLU A 356 23.00 13.46 -9.34
CA GLU A 356 21.58 13.19 -9.60
C GLU A 356 21.28 11.71 -9.33
N ILE A 357 20.26 11.44 -8.52
CA ILE A 357 19.82 10.11 -8.15
C ILE A 357 18.33 10.00 -8.39
N ARG A 358 17.94 9.01 -9.20
CA ARG A 358 16.55 8.59 -9.34
C ARG A 358 16.19 7.79 -8.10
N ALA A 359 15.60 8.45 -7.11
CA ALA A 359 15.39 7.89 -5.80
C ALA A 359 13.97 7.33 -5.61
N LEU A 360 13.89 6.37 -4.70
CA LEU A 360 12.68 5.89 -4.06
C LEU A 360 12.77 6.24 -2.57
N ALA A 361 11.78 6.96 -2.06
CA ALA A 361 11.67 7.31 -0.65
C ALA A 361 10.48 6.58 0.00
N GLN A 362 10.74 5.72 0.99
CA GLN A 362 9.73 4.97 1.72
C GLN A 362 9.58 5.49 3.13
N VAL A 363 8.45 6.14 3.41
CA VAL A 363 8.06 6.48 4.79
C VAL A 363 7.46 5.27 5.49
N THR A 364 7.70 5.16 6.81
CA THR A 364 7.37 3.95 7.57
C THR A 364 6.61 4.23 8.86
N LYS A 365 5.92 3.22 9.38
CA LYS A 365 5.25 3.28 10.69
C LYS A 365 6.23 3.58 11.82
N GLN A 366 7.49 3.11 11.74
CA GLN A 366 8.52 3.41 12.72
C GLN A 366 8.93 4.89 12.75
N GLY A 367 8.52 5.67 11.74
CA GLY A 367 8.89 7.08 11.62
C GLY A 367 10.21 7.32 10.91
N PHE A 368 10.69 6.34 10.15
CA PHE A 368 11.85 6.49 9.27
C PHE A 368 11.41 6.80 7.84
N THR A 369 12.33 7.43 7.10
CA THR A 369 12.30 7.46 5.64
C THR A 369 13.53 6.73 5.12
N TYR A 370 13.32 5.60 4.47
CA TYR A 370 14.39 4.87 3.76
C TYR A 370 14.47 5.40 2.34
N VAL A 371 15.69 5.67 1.86
CA VAL A 371 15.90 6.24 0.52
C VAL A 371 16.88 5.38 -0.26
N PHE A 372 16.45 4.95 -1.43
CA PHE A 372 17.20 4.05 -2.32
C PHE A 372 17.35 4.65 -3.72
N ASP A 373 18.39 4.31 -4.44
CA ASP A 373 18.40 4.38 -5.88
C ASP A 373 17.32 3.42 -6.41
N ARG A 374 16.30 3.93 -7.11
CA ARG A 374 15.11 3.14 -7.46
C ARG A 374 15.36 2.06 -8.52
N ALA A 375 16.42 2.19 -9.31
CA ALA A 375 16.79 1.17 -10.29
C ALA A 375 17.53 -0.02 -9.66
N THR A 376 18.36 0.24 -8.64
CA THR A 376 19.30 -0.74 -8.11
C THR A 376 19.03 -1.20 -6.68
N GLY A 377 18.21 -0.47 -5.92
CA GLY A 377 17.96 -0.72 -4.50
C GLY A 377 19.13 -0.34 -3.59
N VAL A 378 20.17 0.31 -4.12
CA VAL A 378 21.31 0.75 -3.31
C VAL A 378 20.86 1.91 -2.41
N PRO A 379 21.05 1.83 -1.09
CA PRO A 379 20.70 2.92 -0.19
C PRO A 379 21.47 4.20 -0.52
N VAL A 380 20.77 5.34 -0.56
CA VAL A 380 21.40 6.66 -0.82
C VAL A 380 22.28 7.07 0.35
N TRP A 381 21.83 6.78 1.56
CA TRP A 381 22.62 6.96 2.81
C TRP A 381 22.75 5.62 3.53
N PRO A 382 23.82 5.42 4.31
CA PRO A 382 24.03 4.16 5.02
C PRO A 382 22.83 3.78 5.90
N ILE A 383 22.47 2.50 5.86
CA ILE A 383 21.53 1.87 6.78
C ILE A 383 22.36 0.93 7.66
N ILE A 384 22.20 1.04 8.96
CA ILE A 384 23.07 0.36 9.95
C ILE A 384 22.22 -0.58 10.78
N GLU A 385 22.62 -1.86 10.79
CA GLU A 385 22.07 -2.83 11.73
C GLU A 385 22.46 -2.48 13.17
N ARG A 386 21.45 -2.31 14.03
CA ARG A 386 21.65 -2.00 15.45
C ARG A 386 20.98 -3.03 16.33
N PRO A 387 21.61 -3.43 17.45
CA PRO A 387 20.99 -4.29 18.45
C PRO A 387 19.68 -3.67 18.97
N VAL A 388 18.69 -4.52 19.19
CA VAL A 388 17.35 -4.14 19.70
C VAL A 388 16.99 -4.96 20.93
N PRO A 389 16.04 -4.49 21.77
CA PRO A 389 15.55 -5.24 22.92
C PRO A 389 15.02 -6.61 22.53
N GLN A 390 15.26 -7.60 23.40
CA GLN A 390 14.82 -8.96 23.18
C GLN A 390 13.52 -9.24 23.93
N GLY A 391 12.59 -9.98 23.30
CA GLY A 391 11.31 -10.34 23.90
C GLY A 391 11.43 -11.42 24.97
N THR A 392 10.42 -11.47 25.85
CA THR A 392 10.28 -12.48 26.91
C THR A 392 9.08 -13.38 26.69
N MET A 393 8.32 -13.17 25.60
CA MET A 393 7.14 -13.99 25.30
C MET A 393 7.53 -15.45 25.04
N PRO A 394 6.82 -16.42 25.65
CA PRO A 394 7.12 -17.83 25.43
C PRO A 394 7.04 -18.24 23.95
N GLY A 395 8.10 -18.90 23.46
CA GLY A 395 8.20 -19.35 22.07
C GLY A 395 8.66 -18.28 21.09
N GLU A 396 8.71 -17.01 21.48
CA GLU A 396 9.20 -15.91 20.64
C GLU A 396 10.72 -15.89 20.55
N ARG A 397 11.23 -15.64 19.33
CA ARG A 397 12.64 -15.41 19.04
C ARG A 397 12.79 -14.13 18.25
N THR A 398 12.90 -13.00 18.95
CA THR A 398 13.06 -11.69 18.31
C THR A 398 14.37 -11.61 17.53
N SER A 399 14.39 -10.86 16.43
CA SER A 399 15.63 -10.57 15.72
C SER A 399 16.63 -9.83 16.65
N LEU A 400 17.90 -10.12 16.52
CA LEU A 400 18.96 -9.50 17.35
C LEU A 400 19.20 -8.04 16.98
N THR A 401 18.98 -7.69 15.72
CA THR A 401 19.22 -6.36 15.17
C THR A 401 18.03 -5.93 14.30
N GLN A 402 17.97 -4.61 14.05
CA GLN A 402 17.07 -4.02 13.08
C GLN A 402 17.80 -2.97 12.25
N PRO A 403 17.39 -2.70 10.99
CA PRO A 403 18.03 -1.71 10.13
C PRO A 403 17.59 -0.29 10.48
N PHE A 404 18.55 0.59 10.73
CA PHE A 404 18.33 2.01 11.03
C PHE A 404 18.94 2.88 9.92
N PRO A 405 18.15 3.66 9.17
CA PRO A 405 18.69 4.62 8.23
C PRO A 405 19.40 5.75 8.97
N THR A 406 20.51 6.23 8.41
CA THR A 406 21.27 7.33 9.00
C THR A 406 20.75 8.71 8.59
N LYS A 407 20.04 8.79 7.47
CA LYS A 407 19.39 9.99 6.90
C LYS A 407 18.19 9.58 6.07
N PRO A 408 17.17 10.47 5.97
CA PRO A 408 16.95 11.66 6.82
C PRO A 408 16.73 11.25 8.29
N PRO A 409 16.69 12.19 9.24
CA PRO A 409 16.35 11.87 10.62
C PRO A 409 14.95 11.34 10.74
N ALA A 410 14.65 10.57 11.80
CA ALA A 410 13.30 10.14 12.13
C ALA A 410 12.37 11.37 12.27
N PHE A 411 11.14 11.23 11.78
CA PHE A 411 10.16 12.33 11.79
C PHE A 411 9.13 12.24 12.92
N VAL A 412 9.26 11.24 13.80
CA VAL A 412 8.45 11.05 15.01
C VAL A 412 9.35 10.63 16.18
N VAL A 413 8.82 10.75 17.40
CA VAL A 413 9.43 10.20 18.60
C VAL A 413 9.46 8.67 18.50
N GLN A 414 10.59 8.08 18.83
CA GLN A 414 10.86 6.64 18.75
C GLN A 414 11.26 6.08 20.10
N GLY A 415 10.43 5.18 20.63
CA GLY A 415 10.58 4.70 22.00
C GLY A 415 9.96 5.66 23.01
N LEU A 416 10.03 5.29 24.28
CA LEU A 416 9.49 6.05 25.39
C LEU A 416 10.48 6.06 26.55
N THR A 417 10.67 7.24 27.13
CA THR A 417 11.43 7.47 28.35
C THR A 417 10.62 8.27 29.37
N GLU A 418 11.05 8.36 30.60
CA GLU A 418 10.40 9.20 31.61
C GLU A 418 10.37 10.69 31.26
N ASP A 419 11.33 11.14 30.42
CA ASP A 419 11.42 12.54 29.97
C ASP A 419 10.33 12.89 28.93
N ASP A 420 9.73 11.89 28.28
CA ASP A 420 8.66 12.08 27.29
C ASP A 420 7.27 12.22 27.94
N LEU A 421 7.16 12.00 29.25
CA LEU A 421 5.91 12.09 29.97
C LEU A 421 5.48 13.56 30.20
N ILE A 422 4.18 13.74 30.31
CA ILE A 422 3.57 15.04 30.66
C ILE A 422 4.22 15.61 31.92
N ASP A 423 4.63 16.88 31.90
CA ASP A 423 5.32 17.58 32.96
C ASP A 423 4.76 19.00 33.25
N PHE A 424 3.49 19.25 32.85
CA PHE A 424 2.84 20.55 33.03
C PHE A 424 2.74 20.95 34.51
N THR A 425 2.63 19.97 35.42
CA THR A 425 2.76 20.18 36.87
C THR A 425 3.49 18.98 37.50
N PRO A 426 4.14 19.15 38.67
CA PRO A 426 4.79 18.05 39.41
C PRO A 426 3.82 16.89 39.72
N GLU A 427 2.58 17.21 40.04
CA GLU A 427 1.55 16.22 40.37
C GLU A 427 1.19 15.35 39.14
N LEU A 428 1.00 15.97 37.95
CA LEU A 428 0.75 15.26 36.70
C LEU A 428 1.93 14.38 36.28
N LYS A 429 3.15 14.88 36.47
CA LYS A 429 4.38 14.07 36.21
C LYS A 429 4.43 12.86 37.15
N ALA A 430 4.13 13.04 38.43
CA ALA A 430 4.12 11.93 39.39
C ALA A 430 3.07 10.88 39.06
N GLU A 431 1.85 11.29 38.70
CA GLU A 431 0.79 10.39 38.26
C GLU A 431 1.19 9.64 36.98
N ALA A 432 1.77 10.33 36.00
CA ALA A 432 2.23 9.71 34.76
C ALA A 432 3.33 8.67 35.00
N LEU A 433 4.24 8.92 35.92
CA LEU A 433 5.28 7.96 36.34
C LEU A 433 4.67 6.73 37.01
N GLU A 434 3.69 6.92 37.92
CA GLU A 434 2.98 5.79 38.55
C GLU A 434 2.27 4.90 37.51
N ILE A 435 1.65 5.52 36.49
CA ILE A 435 1.02 4.79 35.39
C ILE A 435 2.08 4.07 34.54
N LEU A 436 3.21 4.73 34.24
CA LEU A 436 4.26 4.14 33.43
C LEU A 436 4.89 2.90 34.06
N ASP A 437 5.02 2.89 35.39
CA ASP A 437 5.54 1.75 36.16
C ASP A 437 4.68 0.47 36.02
N GLU A 438 3.43 0.61 35.56
CA GLU A 438 2.56 -0.54 35.28
C GLU A 438 2.85 -1.21 33.95
N PHE A 439 3.74 -0.67 33.09
CA PHE A 439 4.00 -1.15 31.76
C PHE A 439 5.49 -1.41 31.51
N VAL A 440 5.77 -2.29 30.55
CA VAL A 440 7.07 -2.36 29.89
C VAL A 440 7.16 -1.22 28.89
N TYR A 441 8.25 -0.47 28.90
CA TYR A 441 8.54 0.59 27.92
C TYR A 441 10.06 0.64 27.63
N GLY A 442 10.42 1.34 26.57
CA GLY A 442 11.85 1.45 26.20
C GLY A 442 12.05 2.02 24.79
N PRO A 443 13.22 1.79 24.20
CA PRO A 443 13.53 2.29 22.85
C PRO A 443 12.64 1.65 21.78
N LEU A 444 12.69 2.20 20.56
CA LEU A 444 12.06 1.61 19.39
C LEU A 444 12.39 0.12 19.30
N PHE A 445 11.42 -0.69 18.87
CA PHE A 445 11.49 -2.15 18.81
C PHE A 445 11.53 -2.87 20.17
N THR A 446 11.10 -2.24 21.26
CA THR A 446 10.80 -2.97 22.50
C THR A 446 9.64 -3.94 22.22
N PRO A 447 9.82 -5.27 22.38
CA PRO A 447 8.80 -6.24 22.01
C PRO A 447 7.59 -6.26 22.94
N ALA A 448 6.49 -6.85 22.47
CA ALA A 448 5.31 -7.11 23.29
C ALA A 448 5.64 -8.02 24.46
N SER A 449 4.96 -7.80 25.59
CA SER A 449 5.01 -8.65 26.79
C SER A 449 3.60 -9.11 27.16
N LEU A 450 3.50 -10.25 27.83
CA LEU A 450 2.22 -10.74 28.35
C LEU A 450 1.83 -9.92 29.59
N PRO A 451 0.55 -9.54 29.73
CA PRO A 451 0.05 -8.94 30.96
C PRO A 451 0.26 -9.90 32.14
N ASN A 452 0.75 -9.38 33.25
CA ASN A 452 1.00 -10.12 34.49
C ASN A 452 1.95 -11.31 34.34
N ASP A 453 2.91 -11.24 33.43
CA ASP A 453 4.02 -12.18 33.33
C ASP A 453 5.00 -12.03 34.50
N SER A 454 6.24 -12.53 34.33
CA SER A 454 7.29 -12.39 35.38
C SER A 454 7.65 -10.95 35.74
N THR A 455 7.29 -9.97 34.89
CA THR A 455 7.49 -8.54 35.16
C THR A 455 6.40 -7.94 36.02
N GLY A 456 5.22 -8.57 36.10
CA GLY A 456 4.06 -8.08 36.82
C GLY A 456 3.37 -6.88 36.15
N THR A 457 3.75 -6.55 34.91
CA THR A 457 3.24 -5.41 34.17
C THR A 457 1.96 -5.72 33.38
N ARG A 458 1.30 -4.68 32.87
CA ARG A 458 0.04 -4.79 32.09
C ARG A 458 0.28 -5.00 30.60
N GLY A 459 1.52 -5.08 30.16
CA GLY A 459 1.92 -5.21 28.75
C GLY A 459 2.96 -4.16 28.38
N THR A 460 3.19 -3.95 27.06
CA THR A 460 4.22 -3.03 26.52
C THR A 460 3.60 -1.82 25.86
N ILE A 461 4.17 -0.64 26.10
CA ILE A 461 3.84 0.59 25.38
C ILE A 461 4.76 0.70 24.16
N PHE A 462 4.17 0.80 22.98
CA PHE A 462 4.87 1.03 21.71
C PHE A 462 4.84 2.51 21.32
N VAL A 463 6.01 3.09 21.00
CA VAL A 463 6.11 4.44 20.45
C VAL A 463 7.07 4.41 19.25
N PRO A 464 6.54 4.76 18.05
CA PRO A 464 5.14 5.02 17.74
C PRO A 464 4.26 3.76 17.92
N SER A 465 2.95 3.96 17.99
CA SER A 465 1.98 2.86 18.09
C SER A 465 1.87 2.07 16.77
N ALA A 466 1.06 1.02 16.74
CA ALA A 466 0.73 0.27 15.51
C ALA A 466 0.13 1.14 14.38
N GLY A 467 -0.51 2.27 14.73
CA GLY A 467 -0.92 3.27 13.73
C GLY A 467 0.24 3.99 13.05
N GLY A 468 1.40 4.03 13.71
CA GLY A 468 2.66 4.49 13.16
C GLY A 468 2.82 6.01 13.05
N GLY A 469 4.03 6.42 12.67
CA GLY A 469 4.37 7.79 12.31
C GLY A 469 3.89 8.16 10.90
N ALA A 470 3.89 7.21 9.97
CA ALA A 470 3.21 7.30 8.69
C ALA A 470 2.19 6.15 8.55
N ASN A 471 1.17 6.35 7.73
CA ASN A 471 0.17 5.35 7.41
C ASN A 471 -0.19 5.45 5.91
N TRP A 472 -1.23 4.74 5.44
CA TRP A 472 -1.57 4.60 4.02
C TRP A 472 -1.61 5.90 3.19
N PRO A 473 -1.92 7.08 3.73
CA PRO A 473 -1.80 8.29 2.91
C PRO A 473 -0.36 8.59 2.48
N GLY A 474 0.65 8.08 3.22
CA GLY A 474 2.06 8.26 2.86
C GLY A 474 2.54 9.70 2.96
N ALA A 475 3.47 10.07 2.08
CA ALA A 475 4.02 11.41 1.96
C ALA A 475 3.65 12.04 0.61
N GLY A 476 3.65 13.38 0.55
CA GLY A 476 3.66 14.15 -0.67
C GLY A 476 5.06 14.68 -0.94
N VAL A 477 5.34 15.01 -2.18
CA VAL A 477 6.64 15.53 -2.63
C VAL A 477 6.39 16.71 -3.54
N ASP A 478 7.15 17.78 -3.32
CA ASP A 478 7.30 18.89 -4.24
C ASP A 478 8.59 18.62 -5.06
N PRO A 479 8.46 18.26 -6.35
CA PRO A 479 9.58 17.86 -7.21
C PRO A 479 10.64 18.92 -7.45
#